data_a0fe5587414f043b08bfa819136de463
#
_entry.id   a0fe5587414f043b08bfa819136de463
#
_cell.length_a   1.000
_cell.length_b   1.000
_cell.length_c   1.000
_cell.angle_alpha   90.00
_cell.angle_beta   90.00
_cell.angle_gamma   90.00
#
_symmetry.space_group_name_H-M   'P 1'
#
loop_
_entity.id
_entity.type
_entity.pdbx_description
1 polymer ?
#
loop_
_entity_poly.entity_id
_entity_poly.type
_entity_poly.pdbx_seq_one_letter_code
_entity_poly.pdbx_strand_id
1 'polypeptide(L)'
;MMAYETFGYYRNTLLEHMDARGIHQMLSTKTLSIAKDGVTVEKDGETSVVRADTVMYSTGIHPNTEAVEALKALAGEIPVKVIGDALKSGKMGDAIRGGYMAVMEIV
;
A
#
# COMPACT_ATOMS: atom_id res chain seq x y z
N MET A 1 -12.60 -3.25 -2.39
CA MET A 1 -13.29 -2.24 -1.56
C MET A 1 -12.30 -1.15 -1.22
N MET A 2 -12.62 0.14 -1.44
CA MET A 2 -11.72 1.26 -1.16
C MET A 2 -11.60 1.52 0.35
N ALA A 3 -10.38 1.87 0.82
CA ALA A 3 -10.09 2.25 2.21
C ALA A 3 -10.59 1.24 3.27
N TYR A 4 -10.47 -0.07 2.99
CA TYR A 4 -10.99 -1.13 3.87
C TYR A 4 -10.27 -1.20 5.23
N GLU A 5 -9.04 -0.69 5.33
CA GLU A 5 -8.25 -0.63 6.57
C GLU A 5 -8.60 0.58 7.45
N THR A 6 -9.45 1.48 6.96
CA THR A 6 -9.87 2.67 7.70
C THR A 6 -11.10 2.34 8.55
N PHE A 7 -11.18 2.92 9.75
CA PHE A 7 -12.39 2.80 10.58
C PHE A 7 -13.65 3.15 9.79
N GLY A 8 -14.71 2.35 9.95
CA GLY A 8 -15.92 2.43 9.13
C GLY A 8 -16.52 3.84 9.04
N TYR A 9 -16.53 4.59 10.16
CA TYR A 9 -17.02 5.98 10.19
C TYR A 9 -16.23 6.88 9.22
N TYR A 10 -14.90 6.92 9.34
CA TYR A 10 -14.05 7.75 8.46
C TYR A 10 -14.14 7.32 7.00
N ARG A 11 -14.27 6.02 6.77
CA ARG A 11 -14.43 5.48 5.43
C ARG A 11 -15.73 5.98 4.79
N ASN A 12 -16.84 5.91 5.50
CA ASN A 12 -18.14 6.35 4.98
C ASN A 12 -18.12 7.86 4.66
N THR A 13 -17.62 8.69 5.58
CA THR A 13 -17.45 10.12 5.34
C THR A 13 -16.56 10.41 4.12
N LEU A 14 -15.47 9.66 3.96
CA LEU A 14 -14.61 9.79 2.78
C LEU A 14 -15.39 9.49 1.48
N LEU A 15 -16.14 8.40 1.44
CA LEU A 15 -16.90 8.00 0.27
C LEU A 15 -17.99 9.02 -0.07
N GLU A 16 -18.70 9.54 0.93
CA GLU A 16 -19.69 10.63 0.75
C GLU A 16 -19.05 11.90 0.18
N HIS A 17 -17.86 12.28 0.67
CA HIS A 17 -17.13 13.42 0.16
C HIS A 17 -16.61 13.23 -1.27
N MET A 18 -16.25 12.01 -1.63
CA MET A 18 -15.84 11.67 -3.00
C MET A 18 -17.04 11.78 -3.95
N ASP A 19 -18.16 11.19 -3.57
CA ASP A 19 -19.39 11.23 -4.36
C ASP A 19 -19.90 12.67 -4.56
N ALA A 20 -19.95 13.47 -3.49
CA ALA A 20 -20.31 14.88 -3.55
C ALA A 20 -19.41 15.74 -4.46
N ARG A 21 -18.21 15.28 -4.78
CA ARG A 21 -17.25 15.93 -5.69
C ARG A 21 -17.21 15.30 -7.09
N GLY A 22 -18.11 14.36 -7.37
CA GLY A 22 -18.16 13.66 -8.66
C GLY A 22 -16.97 12.74 -8.91
N ILE A 23 -16.31 12.23 -7.86
CA ILE A 23 -15.19 11.30 -7.99
C ILE A 23 -15.76 9.89 -8.20
N HIS A 24 -15.62 9.37 -9.41
CA HIS A 24 -16.12 8.05 -9.76
C HIS A 24 -15.15 6.94 -9.36
N GLN A 25 -15.67 5.92 -8.68
CA GLN A 25 -14.91 4.75 -8.27
C GLN A 25 -15.15 3.61 -9.26
N MET A 26 -14.08 3.08 -9.82
CA MET A 26 -14.12 1.89 -10.69
C MET A 26 -13.61 0.68 -9.89
N LEU A 27 -14.50 0.05 -9.11
CA LEU A 27 -14.15 -1.13 -8.32
C LEU A 27 -14.07 -2.38 -9.20
N SER A 28 -13.28 -3.38 -8.75
CA SER A 28 -13.06 -4.64 -9.49
C SER A 28 -12.52 -4.41 -10.90
N THR A 29 -11.74 -3.35 -11.07
CA THR A 29 -11.17 -2.94 -12.35
C THR A 29 -9.66 -3.08 -12.30
N LYS A 30 -9.09 -3.79 -13.27
CA LYS A 30 -7.64 -4.02 -13.40
C LYS A 30 -7.05 -2.97 -14.34
N THR A 31 -6.02 -2.28 -13.90
CA THR A 31 -5.22 -1.42 -14.77
C THR A 31 -4.27 -2.28 -15.61
N LEU A 32 -4.34 -2.12 -16.92
CA LEU A 32 -3.48 -2.83 -17.87
C LEU A 32 -2.27 -2.01 -18.29
N SER A 33 -2.50 -0.72 -18.64
CA SER A 33 -1.42 0.17 -19.06
C SER A 33 -1.77 1.63 -18.85
N ILE A 34 -0.76 2.49 -18.81
CA ILE A 34 -0.88 3.94 -18.78
C ILE A 34 -0.25 4.49 -20.05
N ALA A 35 -1.00 5.32 -20.77
CA ALA A 35 -0.58 5.95 -22.01
C ALA A 35 -0.83 7.48 -21.95
N LYS A 36 -0.45 8.20 -23.00
CA LYS A 36 -0.59 9.66 -23.07
C LYS A 36 -2.04 10.15 -22.97
N ASP A 37 -2.96 9.35 -23.42
CA ASP A 37 -4.41 9.65 -23.52
C ASP A 37 -5.22 9.13 -22.33
N GLY A 38 -4.56 8.43 -21.39
CA GLY A 38 -5.22 7.93 -20.18
C GLY A 38 -4.74 6.55 -19.74
N VAL A 39 -5.63 5.83 -19.11
CA VAL A 39 -5.39 4.52 -18.50
C VAL A 39 -6.25 3.47 -19.16
N THR A 40 -5.64 2.42 -19.69
CA THR A 40 -6.34 1.24 -20.18
C THR A 40 -6.69 0.35 -19.01
N VAL A 41 -7.96 0.01 -18.89
CA VAL A 41 -8.50 -0.80 -17.79
C VAL A 41 -9.30 -1.98 -18.34
N GLU A 42 -9.35 -3.05 -17.54
CA GLU A 42 -10.18 -4.22 -17.80
C GLU A 42 -11.17 -4.41 -16.64
N LYS A 43 -12.43 -4.57 -16.98
CA LYS A 43 -13.49 -4.90 -16.04
C LYS A 43 -14.41 -5.94 -16.66
N ASP A 44 -14.68 -7.00 -15.93
CA ASP A 44 -15.58 -8.11 -16.36
C ASP A 44 -15.21 -8.70 -17.75
N GLY A 45 -13.91 -8.69 -18.09
CA GLY A 45 -13.36 -9.16 -19.37
C GLY A 45 -13.41 -8.14 -20.51
N GLU A 46 -14.00 -6.97 -20.27
CA GLU A 46 -14.05 -5.87 -21.26
C GLU A 46 -12.93 -4.87 -21.00
N THR A 47 -12.25 -4.47 -22.07
CA THR A 47 -11.18 -3.47 -22.03
C THR A 47 -11.71 -2.11 -22.47
N SER A 48 -11.41 -1.07 -21.70
CA SER A 48 -11.76 0.31 -22.02
C SER A 48 -10.63 1.27 -21.66
N VAL A 49 -10.71 2.50 -22.19
CA VAL A 49 -9.74 3.57 -21.88
C VAL A 49 -10.42 4.67 -21.07
N VAL A 50 -9.91 4.89 -19.86
CA VAL A 50 -10.28 6.04 -19.03
C VAL A 50 -9.38 7.19 -19.39
N ARG A 51 -9.94 8.22 -20.06
CA ARG A 51 -9.19 9.41 -20.48
C ARG A 51 -8.81 10.26 -19.28
N ALA A 52 -7.57 10.71 -19.24
CA ALA A 52 -7.04 11.56 -18.17
C ALA A 52 -5.84 12.35 -18.67
N ASP A 53 -5.76 13.61 -18.28
CA ASP A 53 -4.60 14.49 -18.53
C ASP A 53 -3.48 14.25 -17.51
N THR A 54 -3.83 13.78 -16.33
CA THR A 54 -2.89 13.43 -15.25
C THR A 54 -3.29 12.11 -14.62
N VAL A 55 -2.31 11.22 -14.48
CA VAL A 55 -2.49 9.93 -13.83
C VAL A 55 -1.61 9.85 -12.59
N MET A 56 -2.21 9.57 -11.45
CA MET A 56 -1.48 9.23 -10.22
C MET A 56 -1.72 7.77 -9.87
N TYR A 57 -0.67 7.09 -9.40
CA TYR A 57 -0.78 5.72 -8.92
C TYR A 57 -0.39 5.61 -7.45
N SER A 58 -1.10 4.76 -6.73
CA SER A 58 -0.81 4.42 -5.34
C SER A 58 -1.09 2.93 -5.16
N THR A 59 -0.07 2.11 -5.36
CA THR A 59 -0.16 0.65 -5.42
C THR A 59 0.22 -0.04 -4.12
N GLY A 60 0.38 0.74 -3.05
CA GLY A 60 0.84 0.26 -1.76
C GLY A 60 2.36 0.32 -1.60
N ILE A 61 2.82 -0.14 -0.44
CA ILE A 61 4.23 -0.18 -0.04
C ILE A 61 4.59 -1.63 0.24
N HIS A 62 5.77 -2.06 -0.23
CA HIS A 62 6.33 -3.37 0.06
C HIS A 62 7.68 -3.23 0.74
N PRO A 63 8.02 -4.12 1.70
CA PRO A 63 9.35 -4.16 2.30
C PRO A 63 10.43 -4.34 1.23
N ASN A 64 11.55 -3.63 1.38
CA ASN A 64 12.73 -3.87 0.57
C ASN A 64 13.51 -5.07 1.14
N THR A 65 13.05 -6.26 0.83
CA THR A 65 13.60 -7.51 1.36
C THR A 65 15.04 -7.74 0.92
N GLU A 66 15.41 -7.32 -0.27
CA GLU A 66 16.79 -7.45 -0.78
C GLU A 66 17.77 -6.65 0.08
N ALA A 67 17.46 -5.39 0.38
CA ALA A 67 18.29 -4.57 1.27
C ALA A 67 18.36 -5.13 2.69
N VAL A 68 17.25 -5.67 3.19
CA VAL A 68 17.19 -6.30 4.52
C VAL A 68 18.11 -7.53 4.58
N GLU A 69 18.05 -8.40 3.60
CA GLU A 69 18.88 -9.61 3.56
C GLU A 69 20.37 -9.26 3.36
N ALA A 70 20.69 -8.25 2.56
CA ALA A 70 22.07 -7.76 2.43
C ALA A 70 22.62 -7.24 3.75
N LEU A 71 21.84 -6.48 4.53
CA LEU A 71 22.24 -6.01 5.86
C LEU A 71 22.40 -7.15 6.86
N LYS A 72 21.52 -8.15 6.85
CA LYS A 72 21.68 -9.35 7.69
C LYS A 72 22.96 -10.11 7.37
N ALA A 73 23.29 -10.26 6.09
CA ALA A 73 24.51 -10.92 5.68
C ALA A 73 25.78 -10.19 6.17
N LEU A 74 25.75 -8.86 6.23
CA LEU A 74 26.86 -8.04 6.77
C LEU A 74 27.00 -8.14 8.28
N ALA A 75 25.90 -8.41 9.00
CA ALA A 75 25.91 -8.50 10.46
C ALA A 75 26.65 -9.76 10.99
N GLY A 76 26.84 -10.79 10.16
CA GLY A 76 27.50 -12.02 10.55
C GLY A 76 26.77 -12.72 11.70
N GLU A 77 27.45 -12.89 12.85
CA GLU A 77 26.87 -13.54 14.02
C GLU A 77 26.07 -12.58 14.95
N ILE A 78 26.03 -11.29 14.61
CA ILE A 78 25.28 -10.32 15.40
C ILE A 78 23.79 -10.56 15.19
N PRO A 79 22.99 -10.76 16.26
CA PRO A 79 21.53 -10.94 16.14
C PRO A 79 20.88 -9.72 15.49
N VAL A 80 20.15 -9.92 14.39
CA VAL A 80 19.42 -8.87 13.69
C VAL A 80 17.92 -9.12 13.78
N LYS A 81 17.19 -8.13 14.28
CA LYS A 81 15.72 -8.11 14.28
C LYS A 81 15.21 -7.11 13.25
N VAL A 82 14.38 -7.57 12.36
CA VAL A 82 13.71 -6.75 11.35
C VAL A 82 12.35 -6.31 11.91
N ILE A 83 12.08 -5.02 11.91
CA ILE A 83 10.87 -4.44 12.50
C ILE A 83 10.26 -3.37 11.56
N GLY A 84 9.03 -2.94 11.88
CA GLY A 84 8.35 -1.87 11.14
C GLY A 84 8.17 -2.20 9.66
N ASP A 85 8.24 -1.19 8.81
CA ASP A 85 8.02 -1.33 7.37
C ASP A 85 9.07 -2.18 6.64
N ALA A 86 10.23 -2.39 7.25
CA ALA A 86 11.23 -3.31 6.73
C ALA A 86 10.79 -4.79 6.85
N LEU A 87 9.94 -5.13 7.84
CA LEU A 87 9.34 -6.44 8.01
C LEU A 87 8.01 -6.55 7.26
N LYS A 88 7.13 -5.60 7.52
CA LYS A 88 5.79 -5.55 6.95
C LYS A 88 5.25 -4.12 7.05
N SER A 89 4.79 -3.58 5.94
CA SER A 89 4.16 -2.26 5.93
C SER A 89 2.96 -2.21 6.86
N GLY A 90 2.93 -1.19 7.72
CA GLY A 90 1.91 -1.05 8.75
C GLY A 90 1.73 0.38 9.20
N LYS A 91 1.08 0.53 10.35
CA LYS A 91 0.87 1.83 10.99
C LYS A 91 1.99 2.11 11.99
N MET A 92 2.14 3.38 12.38
CA MET A 92 3.13 3.80 13.37
C MET A 92 3.08 2.96 14.66
N GLY A 93 1.87 2.62 15.15
CA GLY A 93 1.69 1.77 16.31
C GLY A 93 2.25 0.36 16.15
N ASP A 94 2.21 -0.20 14.94
CA ASP A 94 2.78 -1.52 14.64
C ASP A 94 4.30 -1.47 14.70
N ALA A 95 4.91 -0.40 14.18
CA ALA A 95 6.36 -0.19 14.22
C ALA A 95 6.86 0.00 15.67
N ILE A 96 6.17 0.79 16.48
CA ILE A 96 6.51 1.02 17.90
C ILE A 96 6.40 -0.29 18.69
N ARG A 97 5.32 -1.04 18.51
CA ARG A 97 5.12 -2.35 19.15
C ARG A 97 6.20 -3.34 18.72
N GLY A 98 6.51 -3.38 17.41
CA GLY A 98 7.57 -4.23 16.86
C GLY A 98 8.93 -3.95 17.49
N GLY A 99 9.29 -2.68 17.66
CA GLY A 99 10.51 -2.27 18.35
C GLY A 99 10.56 -2.73 19.81
N TYR A 100 9.48 -2.50 20.56
CA TYR A 100 9.38 -2.96 21.95
C TYR A 100 9.55 -4.47 22.07
N MET A 101 8.82 -5.25 21.26
CA MET A 101 8.90 -6.72 21.29
C MET A 101 10.29 -7.23 20.90
N ALA A 102 10.93 -6.61 19.92
CA ALA A 102 12.27 -6.99 19.49
C ALA A 102 13.31 -6.82 20.64
N VAL A 103 13.21 -5.75 21.41
CA VAL A 103 14.09 -5.54 22.58
C VAL A 103 13.84 -6.60 23.67
N MET A 104 12.56 -6.93 23.93
CA MET A 104 12.22 -7.96 24.94
C MET A 104 12.70 -9.37 24.56
N GLU A 105 12.95 -9.63 23.29
CA GLU A 105 13.49 -10.91 22.82
C GLU A 105 15.02 -10.97 22.85
N ILE A 106 15.70 -9.82 22.95
CA ILE A 106 17.17 -9.74 23.02
C ILE A 106 17.67 -9.84 24.48
N VAL A 107 16.81 -9.47 25.41
CA VAL A 107 17.07 -9.52 26.87
C VAL A 107 16.64 -10.86 27.44
#